data_1be08370edcb0c8d8dac8ac9f25b40b9
#
_entry.id   1be08370edcb0c8d8dac8ac9f25b40b9
#
_cell.length_a   1.000
_cell.length_b   1.000
_cell.length_c   1.000
_cell.angle_alpha   90.00
_cell.angle_beta   90.00
_cell.angle_gamma   90.00
#
_symmetry.space_group_name_H-M   'P 1'
#
loop_
_entity.id
_entity.type
_entity.pdbx_description
1 polymer ?
#
loop_
_entity_poly.entity_id
_entity_poly.type
_entity_poly.pdbx_seq_one_letter_code
_entity_poly.pdbx_strand_id
1 'polypeptide(L)'
;MFHRRGAVRPFLSALCLPTCLAFAQDGSVRFEDFSVEPSWLSYRSHLLPNPLPITRQSFGWRDTLPTNGSRGEIGGWIQRSLTPAWYAKVIPARTLNDKLSASGKFSVTRDDSTSGVLVGWFHETSRGWRTPNSLVFRLDGNGGKYWVFYEYGTRHWFTGGGGCFEGDRYQTTPTQPFKADGTTHEWTLTYEPSGAGGNGLMTFILDGKAYPQALAAEHRRDGAEFNRFGICNLQATGSGMEVHFHELTLDSQPLDLSRDPGWEARGNNTEFPERQMRPFHDFGWRPTGKAGGKPGEIGGIIWRDEKPACYATGVETLSLGANLFASGKIAFHGAGSDSGVYLGWFDAASKTNKTTADYHEPQRNLLAILLEGPSRVGHYFRAAYSTRVGHGVIQDSGPILYPDGRSHTWSLHYKSTSGEITVQLDEERTTMVVSPEHRQEGATFDRFGLFNLQAGGHFVDIAIDDLTFTARAAGK
;
A
#
# COMPACT_ATOMS: atom_id res chain seq x y z
N MET A 1 -46.24 -17.12 -38.72
CA MET A 1 -45.85 -18.53 -38.90
C MET A 1 -44.37 -18.67 -38.65
N PHE A 2 -44.01 -19.59 -37.74
CA PHE A 2 -42.69 -20.04 -37.36
C PHE A 2 -41.79 -19.11 -36.47
N HIS A 3 -41.97 -19.31 -35.19
CA HIS A 3 -41.00 -19.06 -34.13
C HIS A 3 -39.77 -19.98 -34.28
N ARG A 4 -38.56 -19.43 -34.18
CA ARG A 4 -37.36 -20.20 -33.82
C ARG A 4 -36.86 -19.71 -32.47
N ARG A 5 -37.00 -20.53 -31.44
CA ARG A 5 -36.35 -20.42 -30.13
C ARG A 5 -34.88 -20.82 -30.29
N GLY A 6 -33.97 -19.89 -30.00
CA GLY A 6 -32.56 -20.17 -29.84
C GLY A 6 -32.31 -20.65 -28.40
N ALA A 7 -31.80 -21.85 -28.25
CA ALA A 7 -31.42 -22.43 -26.97
C ALA A 7 -30.08 -21.78 -26.51
N VAL A 8 -30.10 -21.16 -25.34
CA VAL A 8 -28.91 -20.72 -24.63
C VAL A 8 -28.29 -21.95 -23.97
N ARG A 9 -27.10 -22.33 -24.40
CA ARG A 9 -26.28 -23.34 -23.71
C ARG A 9 -25.57 -22.69 -22.52
N PRO A 10 -25.61 -23.30 -21.33
CA PRO A 10 -24.77 -22.82 -20.22
C PRO A 10 -23.31 -23.20 -20.49
N PHE A 11 -22.43 -22.24 -20.43
CA PHE A 11 -20.99 -22.48 -20.33
C PHE A 11 -20.70 -23.09 -18.97
N LEU A 12 -20.36 -24.37 -18.94
CA LEU A 12 -19.73 -24.99 -17.78
C LEU A 12 -18.29 -24.46 -17.69
N SER A 13 -18.00 -23.67 -16.68
CA SER A 13 -16.65 -23.36 -16.27
C SER A 13 -15.98 -24.65 -15.80
N ALA A 14 -15.04 -25.16 -16.57
CA ALA A 14 -14.20 -26.27 -16.16
C ALA A 14 -13.30 -25.81 -15.01
N LEU A 15 -13.59 -26.27 -13.80
CA LEU A 15 -12.70 -26.17 -12.65
C LEU A 15 -11.36 -26.82 -13.00
N CYS A 16 -10.27 -26.05 -12.94
CA CYS A 16 -8.92 -26.59 -12.84
C CYS A 16 -8.71 -27.23 -11.44
N LEU A 17 -9.15 -28.45 -11.26
CA LEU A 17 -9.02 -29.23 -10.03
C LEU A 17 -8.19 -30.52 -10.14
N PRO A 18 -7.21 -30.68 -11.06
CA PRO A 18 -6.48 -31.94 -11.04
C PRO A 18 -5.18 -31.96 -10.25
N THR A 19 -4.61 -30.79 -9.87
CA THR A 19 -3.26 -30.79 -9.23
C THR A 19 -3.32 -30.87 -7.70
N CYS A 20 -4.36 -30.38 -7.06
CA CYS A 20 -4.51 -30.46 -5.60
C CYS A 20 -4.81 -31.88 -5.09
N LEU A 21 -5.49 -32.71 -5.89
CA LEU A 21 -5.88 -34.08 -5.50
C LEU A 21 -4.71 -35.07 -5.40
N ALA A 22 -3.64 -34.85 -6.13
CA ALA A 22 -2.48 -35.77 -6.10
C ALA A 22 -1.63 -35.65 -4.81
N PHE A 23 -1.62 -34.50 -4.14
CA PHE A 23 -0.89 -34.26 -2.90
C PHE A 23 -1.69 -34.63 -1.63
N ALA A 24 -3.02 -34.68 -1.72
CA ALA A 24 -3.89 -34.94 -0.59
C ALA A 24 -3.94 -36.43 -0.16
N GLN A 25 -3.38 -37.35 -0.96
CA GLN A 25 -3.51 -38.79 -0.71
C GLN A 25 -2.46 -39.36 0.25
N ASP A 26 -1.34 -38.64 0.55
CA ASP A 26 -0.26 -39.17 1.39
C ASP A 26 -0.19 -38.53 2.79
N GLY A 27 -1.12 -37.64 3.13
CA GLY A 27 -1.17 -36.94 4.41
C GLY A 27 -0.04 -35.93 4.62
N SER A 28 0.69 -35.55 3.56
CA SER A 28 1.76 -34.55 3.61
C SER A 28 1.24 -33.12 3.69
N VAL A 29 -0.03 -32.91 3.32
CA VAL A 29 -0.67 -31.61 3.22
C VAL A 29 -1.66 -31.40 4.38
N ARG A 30 -1.64 -30.22 4.96
CA ARG A 30 -2.60 -29.76 5.97
C ARG A 30 -3.52 -28.70 5.37
N PHE A 31 -4.80 -28.75 5.74
CA PHE A 31 -5.82 -27.78 5.39
C PHE A 31 -6.34 -27.07 6.64
N GLU A 32 -6.53 -25.76 6.56
CA GLU A 32 -7.07 -24.88 7.60
C GLU A 32 -8.13 -23.97 7.00
N ASP A 33 -9.37 -24.11 7.47
CA ASP A 33 -10.49 -23.21 7.13
C ASP A 33 -10.72 -22.13 8.18
N PHE A 34 -9.90 -22.13 9.24
CA PHE A 34 -9.94 -21.20 10.36
C PHE A 34 -11.30 -20.99 11.03
N SER A 35 -12.28 -21.85 10.78
CA SER A 35 -13.62 -21.79 11.39
C SER A 35 -13.55 -21.81 12.93
N VAL A 36 -12.46 -22.33 13.46
CA VAL A 36 -12.10 -22.32 14.87
C VAL A 36 -10.69 -21.76 15.01
N GLU A 37 -10.43 -21.00 16.08
CA GLU A 37 -9.09 -20.49 16.35
C GLU A 37 -8.07 -21.63 16.42
N PRO A 38 -7.09 -21.67 15.50
CA PRO A 38 -6.08 -22.72 15.53
C PRO A 38 -5.06 -22.40 16.63
N SER A 39 -4.50 -23.43 17.25
CA SER A 39 -3.45 -23.28 18.27
C SER A 39 -2.10 -22.93 17.64
N TRP A 40 -2.05 -21.89 16.82
CA TRP A 40 -0.82 -21.43 16.18
C TRP A 40 0.02 -20.56 17.11
N LEU A 41 1.33 -20.57 16.93
CA LEU A 41 2.24 -19.71 17.67
C LEU A 41 2.02 -18.23 17.31
N SER A 42 1.64 -17.45 18.30
CA SER A 42 1.56 -15.99 18.25
C SER A 42 2.82 -15.43 18.91
N TYR A 43 3.81 -15.02 18.10
CA TYR A 43 5.05 -14.43 18.60
C TYR A 43 5.12 -12.95 18.21
N ARG A 44 5.06 -12.06 19.20
CA ARG A 44 5.05 -10.60 19.02
C ARG A 44 4.00 -10.08 18.02
N SER A 45 2.96 -10.87 17.76
CA SER A 45 1.92 -10.54 16.78
C SER A 45 0.85 -9.57 17.31
N HIS A 46 0.80 -9.37 18.63
CA HIS A 46 -0.07 -8.38 19.29
C HIS A 46 0.77 -7.44 20.15
N LEU A 47 1.12 -6.27 19.61
CA LEU A 47 1.97 -5.26 20.25
C LEU A 47 1.32 -3.89 20.18
N LEU A 48 0.08 -3.76 20.66
CA LEU A 48 -0.59 -2.46 20.75
C LEU A 48 -0.17 -1.75 22.05
N PRO A 49 0.09 -0.43 22.01
CA PRO A 49 0.31 0.36 23.21
C PRO A 49 -0.97 0.51 24.02
N ASN A 50 -0.80 0.69 25.33
CA ASN A 50 -1.91 1.02 26.22
C ASN A 50 -1.49 2.20 27.13
N PRO A 51 -2.11 3.39 26.99
CA PRO A 51 -3.20 3.71 26.05
C PRO A 51 -2.74 3.81 24.60
N LEU A 52 -3.70 3.66 23.67
CA LEU A 52 -3.46 3.95 22.25
C LEU A 52 -3.19 5.46 22.06
N PRO A 53 -2.27 5.85 21.17
CA PRO A 53 -2.08 7.25 20.82
C PRO A 53 -3.33 7.80 20.11
N ILE A 54 -3.52 9.10 20.22
CA ILE A 54 -4.69 9.78 19.67
C ILE A 54 -4.31 10.51 18.39
N THR A 55 -5.04 10.21 17.33
CA THR A 55 -5.03 11.02 16.10
C THR A 55 -6.06 12.13 16.24
N ARG A 56 -5.63 13.36 15.93
CA ARG A 56 -6.46 14.56 15.97
C ARG A 56 -6.48 15.23 14.62
N GLN A 57 -7.68 15.52 14.12
CA GLN A 57 -7.92 16.36 12.95
C GLN A 57 -8.67 17.62 13.38
N SER A 58 -8.19 18.80 12.98
CA SER A 58 -8.85 20.07 13.26
C SER A 58 -8.57 21.07 12.14
N PHE A 59 -9.24 20.88 11.00
CA PHE A 59 -9.05 21.72 9.82
C PHE A 59 -10.37 21.92 9.06
N GLY A 60 -10.39 22.96 8.24
CA GLY A 60 -11.54 23.37 7.45
C GLY A 60 -11.45 24.86 7.12
N TRP A 61 -12.60 25.49 6.90
CA TRP A 61 -12.64 26.93 6.75
C TRP A 61 -12.43 27.64 8.10
N ARG A 62 -11.71 28.77 8.06
CA ARG A 62 -11.42 29.62 9.21
C ARG A 62 -11.61 31.09 8.85
N ASP A 63 -12.24 31.83 9.76
CA ASP A 63 -12.40 33.28 9.66
C ASP A 63 -11.15 33.99 10.19
N THR A 64 -10.10 33.97 9.37
CA THR A 64 -8.82 34.60 9.70
C THR A 64 -8.52 35.71 8.70
N LEU A 65 -7.71 36.67 9.13
CA LEU A 65 -7.12 37.70 8.27
C LEU A 65 -5.63 37.37 8.12
N PRO A 66 -5.21 36.71 7.03
CA PRO A 66 -3.80 36.55 6.75
C PRO A 66 -3.12 37.92 6.68
N THR A 67 -1.88 38.00 7.12
CA THR A 67 -1.13 39.27 7.21
C THR A 67 -1.05 40.03 5.88
N ASN A 68 -1.21 39.34 4.75
CA ASN A 68 -1.12 39.89 3.39
C ASN A 68 -2.17 39.30 2.42
N GLY A 69 -3.35 38.93 2.86
CA GLY A 69 -4.36 38.27 2.03
C GLY A 69 -5.81 38.73 2.28
N SER A 70 -6.74 38.24 1.48
CA SER A 70 -8.18 38.41 1.67
C SER A 70 -8.66 37.60 2.89
N ARG A 71 -9.76 38.08 3.52
CA ARG A 71 -10.39 37.40 4.66
C ARG A 71 -10.80 35.97 4.32
N GLY A 72 -10.51 35.06 5.25
CA GLY A 72 -10.89 33.65 5.18
C GLY A 72 -9.84 32.77 4.53
N GLU A 73 -9.65 31.61 5.09
CA GLU A 73 -8.69 30.60 4.64
C GLU A 73 -9.23 29.20 4.88
N ILE A 74 -8.62 28.22 4.21
CA ILE A 74 -8.86 26.80 4.44
C ILE A 74 -7.60 26.20 5.03
N GLY A 75 -7.70 25.48 6.14
CA GLY A 75 -6.54 24.87 6.76
C GLY A 75 -6.73 24.55 8.21
N GLY A 76 -5.62 24.40 8.92
CA GLY A 76 -5.53 24.06 10.33
C GLY A 76 -4.63 22.87 10.57
N TRP A 77 -4.85 22.16 11.67
CA TRP A 77 -4.07 20.98 12.04
C TRP A 77 -4.55 19.73 11.29
N ILE A 78 -3.69 19.18 10.45
CA ILE A 78 -3.93 17.98 9.65
C ILE A 78 -2.92 16.93 10.05
N GLN A 79 -3.38 15.79 10.55
CA GLN A 79 -2.52 14.67 10.95
C GLN A 79 -2.63 13.54 9.94
N ARG A 80 -1.48 12.87 9.66
CA ARG A 80 -1.47 11.62 8.91
C ARG A 80 -2.30 10.57 9.64
N SER A 81 -3.12 9.87 8.90
CA SER A 81 -3.88 8.71 9.37
C SER A 81 -4.40 7.91 8.19
N LEU A 82 -4.57 6.61 8.32
CA LEU A 82 -5.21 5.78 7.30
C LEU A 82 -6.72 6.02 7.22
N THR A 83 -7.32 6.61 8.25
CA THR A 83 -8.68 7.10 8.20
C THR A 83 -8.71 8.38 7.38
N PRO A 84 -9.39 8.40 6.22
CA PRO A 84 -9.44 9.59 5.39
C PRO A 84 -10.17 10.73 6.08
N ALA A 85 -9.58 11.91 5.97
CA ALA A 85 -10.16 13.17 6.42
C ALA A 85 -9.95 14.23 5.35
N TRP A 86 -10.99 15.00 5.03
CA TRP A 86 -10.90 16.10 4.08
C TRP A 86 -11.85 17.25 4.36
N TYR A 87 -11.49 18.40 3.78
CA TYR A 87 -12.37 19.53 3.58
C TYR A 87 -12.27 19.92 2.11
N ALA A 88 -13.35 19.68 1.33
CA ALA A 88 -13.28 19.72 -0.11
C ALA A 88 -14.58 20.18 -0.77
N LYS A 89 -14.43 20.93 -1.86
CA LYS A 89 -15.53 21.28 -2.76
C LYS A 89 -15.96 20.05 -3.54
N VAL A 90 -17.25 19.72 -3.51
CA VAL A 90 -17.84 18.75 -4.44
C VAL A 90 -17.83 19.37 -5.84
N ILE A 91 -17.29 18.65 -6.80
CA ILE A 91 -17.22 19.05 -8.21
C ILE A 91 -17.93 18.03 -9.09
N PRO A 92 -18.41 18.42 -10.28
CA PRO A 92 -18.82 17.44 -11.29
C PRO A 92 -17.69 16.45 -11.56
N ALA A 93 -18.04 15.19 -11.80
CA ALA A 93 -17.04 14.16 -12.10
C ALA A 93 -16.12 14.61 -13.23
N ARG A 94 -14.82 14.56 -12.98
CA ARG A 94 -13.74 14.87 -13.91
C ARG A 94 -12.88 13.62 -14.07
N THR A 95 -12.18 13.54 -15.17
CA THR A 95 -11.29 12.42 -15.50
C THR A 95 -9.97 12.94 -16.05
N LEU A 96 -9.04 12.06 -16.34
CA LEU A 96 -7.82 12.41 -17.06
C LEU A 96 -8.10 12.88 -18.51
N ASN A 97 -9.34 12.85 -19.02
CA ASN A 97 -9.72 13.44 -20.31
C ASN A 97 -10.07 14.94 -20.20
N ASP A 98 -10.23 15.43 -18.98
CA ASP A 98 -10.61 16.81 -18.73
C ASP A 98 -9.38 17.67 -18.45
N LYS A 99 -9.41 18.91 -18.90
CA LYS A 99 -8.43 19.92 -18.50
C LYS A 99 -8.74 20.36 -17.06
N LEU A 100 -7.69 20.43 -16.23
CA LEU A 100 -7.80 20.82 -14.83
C LEU A 100 -6.86 21.99 -14.54
N SER A 101 -7.31 22.93 -13.73
CA SER A 101 -6.50 24.08 -13.32
C SER A 101 -6.91 24.55 -11.92
N ALA A 102 -5.93 24.73 -11.05
CA ALA A 102 -6.10 25.35 -9.74
C ALA A 102 -4.85 26.10 -9.34
N SER A 103 -5.01 27.17 -8.56
CA SER A 103 -3.90 27.94 -8.01
C SER A 103 -4.26 28.52 -6.66
N GLY A 104 -3.27 29.07 -5.97
CA GLY A 104 -3.47 29.75 -4.70
C GLY A 104 -2.16 30.00 -3.98
N LYS A 105 -2.28 30.29 -2.71
CA LYS A 105 -1.16 30.47 -1.79
C LYS A 105 -1.30 29.51 -0.63
N PHE A 106 -0.17 29.07 -0.07
CA PHE A 106 -0.16 28.32 1.18
C PHE A 106 0.96 28.78 2.11
N SER A 107 0.78 28.52 3.40
CA SER A 107 1.82 28.65 4.41
C SER A 107 1.75 27.48 5.38
N VAL A 108 2.91 27.02 5.86
CA VAL A 108 3.03 26.00 6.92
C VAL A 108 3.57 26.69 8.17
N THR A 109 2.78 26.73 9.23
CA THR A 109 3.14 27.42 10.47
C THR A 109 3.72 26.48 11.52
N ARG A 110 3.44 25.19 11.41
CA ARG A 110 3.97 24.14 12.27
C ARG A 110 4.05 22.81 11.52
N ASP A 111 5.11 22.07 11.76
CA ASP A 111 5.31 20.74 11.25
C ASP A 111 5.95 19.86 12.32
N ASP A 112 5.28 18.77 12.67
CA ASP A 112 5.84 17.69 13.45
C ASP A 112 6.46 16.65 12.48
N SER A 113 7.43 15.90 12.92
CA SER A 113 8.09 14.88 12.09
C SER A 113 7.10 13.91 11.45
N THR A 114 7.33 13.53 10.20
CA THR A 114 6.48 12.59 9.43
C THR A 114 5.03 13.04 9.22
N SER A 115 4.78 14.32 9.09
CA SER A 115 3.48 14.89 8.75
C SER A 115 3.23 14.89 7.24
N GLY A 116 2.00 15.19 6.80
CA GLY A 116 1.71 15.35 5.38
C GLY A 116 0.27 15.68 5.03
N VAL A 117 0.13 16.47 3.98
CA VAL A 117 -1.16 16.95 3.44
C VAL A 117 -1.16 16.81 1.93
N LEU A 118 -2.30 16.42 1.35
CA LEU A 118 -2.56 16.38 -0.08
C LEU A 118 -3.50 17.52 -0.46
N VAL A 119 -3.24 18.15 -1.61
CA VAL A 119 -4.03 19.28 -2.13
C VAL A 119 -4.26 19.12 -3.62
N GLY A 120 -5.52 19.18 -4.06
CA GLY A 120 -5.89 19.07 -5.46
C GLY A 120 -7.15 18.27 -5.68
N TRP A 121 -7.19 17.50 -6.76
CA TRP A 121 -8.34 16.69 -7.16
C TRP A 121 -8.20 15.27 -6.66
N PHE A 122 -9.28 14.72 -6.11
CA PHE A 122 -9.36 13.34 -5.66
C PHE A 122 -10.78 12.78 -5.75
N HIS A 123 -10.93 11.48 -5.51
CA HIS A 123 -12.24 10.84 -5.43
C HIS A 123 -12.61 10.52 -3.97
N GLU A 124 -13.86 10.71 -3.60
CA GLU A 124 -14.34 10.51 -2.22
C GLU A 124 -14.13 9.10 -1.65
N THR A 125 -13.99 8.10 -2.53
CA THR A 125 -13.72 6.71 -2.13
C THR A 125 -12.24 6.38 -2.07
N SER A 126 -11.36 7.30 -2.46
CA SER A 126 -9.90 7.04 -2.51
C SER A 126 -9.34 6.72 -1.14
N ARG A 127 -8.54 5.64 -1.10
CA ARG A 127 -7.88 5.12 0.11
C ARG A 127 -6.44 4.75 -0.20
N GLY A 128 -5.56 4.94 0.77
CA GLY A 128 -4.18 4.47 0.74
C GLY A 128 -3.13 5.56 0.59
N TRP A 129 -1.90 5.19 0.87
CA TRP A 129 -0.72 6.07 0.88
C TRP A 129 -0.54 6.83 -0.42
N ARG A 130 -0.51 6.13 -1.55
CA ARG A 130 -0.58 6.72 -2.88
C ARG A 130 -2.03 6.69 -3.31
N THR A 131 -2.73 7.72 -2.90
CA THR A 131 -4.18 7.82 -3.05
C THR A 131 -4.60 7.63 -4.50
N PRO A 132 -5.34 6.57 -4.85
CA PRO A 132 -5.81 6.36 -6.22
C PRO A 132 -6.83 7.42 -6.61
N ASN A 133 -7.04 7.61 -7.91
CA ASN A 133 -7.92 8.64 -8.42
C ASN A 133 -7.59 10.02 -7.81
N SER A 134 -6.32 10.42 -7.89
CA SER A 134 -5.84 11.71 -7.40
C SER A 134 -4.91 12.40 -8.39
N LEU A 135 -4.94 13.71 -8.39
CA LEU A 135 -3.98 14.59 -9.06
C LEU A 135 -3.74 15.76 -8.11
N VAL A 136 -2.63 15.73 -7.41
CA VAL A 136 -2.40 16.55 -6.21
C VAL A 136 -0.95 17.02 -6.11
N PHE A 137 -0.72 18.03 -5.31
CA PHE A 137 0.58 18.21 -4.69
C PHE A 137 0.52 17.79 -3.22
N ARG A 138 1.68 17.44 -2.68
CA ARG A 138 1.84 16.95 -1.33
C ARG A 138 2.86 17.78 -0.57
N LEU A 139 2.49 18.22 0.61
CA LEU A 139 3.41 18.74 1.61
C LEU A 139 3.83 17.56 2.51
N ASP A 140 5.12 17.34 2.67
CA ASP A 140 5.67 16.19 3.41
C ASP A 140 6.65 16.67 4.47
N GLY A 141 6.22 16.62 5.71
CA GLY A 141 6.94 17.16 6.83
C GLY A 141 8.09 16.30 7.34
N ASN A 142 9.09 16.95 7.89
CA ASN A 142 10.32 16.36 8.43
C ASN A 142 10.86 17.12 9.65
N GLY A 143 9.98 17.44 10.61
CA GLY A 143 10.35 18.10 11.87
C GLY A 143 10.75 19.56 11.73
N GLY A 144 9.76 20.44 11.64
CA GLY A 144 9.93 21.89 11.46
C GLY A 144 10.35 22.31 10.05
N LYS A 145 10.47 21.35 9.14
CA LYS A 145 10.81 21.54 7.74
C LYS A 145 9.95 20.60 6.89
N TYR A 146 9.69 20.96 5.65
CA TYR A 146 8.89 20.11 4.74
C TYR A 146 9.43 20.13 3.32
N TRP A 147 9.08 19.08 2.58
CA TRP A 147 9.29 18.95 1.15
C TRP A 147 7.98 19.10 0.41
N VAL A 148 8.04 19.58 -0.82
CA VAL A 148 6.88 19.66 -1.70
C VAL A 148 7.06 18.68 -2.85
N PHE A 149 6.03 17.85 -3.05
CA PHE A 149 5.95 16.89 -4.14
C PHE A 149 4.70 17.17 -4.97
N TYR A 150 4.71 16.75 -6.21
CA TYR A 150 3.53 16.69 -7.07
C TYR A 150 3.37 15.27 -7.57
N GLU A 151 2.14 14.76 -7.54
CA GLU A 151 1.88 13.35 -7.82
C GLU A 151 0.46 13.12 -8.34
N TYR A 152 0.31 12.03 -9.08
CA TYR A 152 -1.00 11.52 -9.48
C TYR A 152 -1.11 10.04 -9.13
N GLY A 153 -2.33 9.58 -8.90
CA GLY A 153 -2.70 8.19 -8.75
C GLY A 153 -3.86 7.86 -9.67
N THR A 154 -3.73 6.77 -10.42
CA THR A 154 -4.78 6.27 -11.31
C THR A 154 -5.75 5.36 -10.59
N ARG A 155 -6.75 4.85 -11.31
CA ARG A 155 -7.79 3.96 -10.77
C ARG A 155 -7.22 2.70 -10.10
N HIS A 156 -6.20 2.08 -10.69
CA HIS A 156 -5.56 0.86 -10.18
C HIS A 156 -4.17 1.11 -9.58
N TRP A 157 -4.00 2.25 -8.86
CA TRP A 157 -2.80 2.61 -8.09
C TRP A 157 -1.51 2.80 -8.92
N PHE A 158 -1.58 2.96 -10.24
CA PHE A 158 -0.42 3.44 -10.97
C PHE A 158 -0.15 4.88 -10.56
N THR A 159 1.08 5.20 -10.27
CA THR A 159 1.44 6.51 -9.74
C THR A 159 2.62 7.10 -10.49
N GLY A 160 2.63 8.42 -10.56
CA GLY A 160 3.77 9.19 -11.06
C GLY A 160 3.86 10.51 -10.33
N GLY A 161 4.97 11.20 -10.51
CA GLY A 161 5.20 12.48 -9.88
C GLY A 161 6.67 12.71 -9.60
N GLY A 162 6.97 13.81 -8.92
CA GLY A 162 8.32 14.22 -8.55
C GLY A 162 8.33 15.14 -7.34
N GLY A 163 9.51 15.62 -6.97
CA GLY A 163 9.67 16.60 -5.91
C GLY A 163 10.11 17.96 -6.43
N CYS A 164 9.82 19.02 -5.67
CA CYS A 164 10.27 20.38 -5.97
C CYS A 164 11.72 20.61 -5.48
N PHE A 165 12.63 19.73 -5.89
CA PHE A 165 14.06 19.77 -5.57
C PHE A 165 14.89 19.26 -6.75
N GLU A 166 16.20 19.38 -6.65
CA GLU A 166 17.13 18.88 -7.68
C GLU A 166 17.44 17.38 -7.46
N GLY A 167 17.47 16.61 -8.55
CA GLY A 167 17.74 15.17 -8.50
C GLY A 167 16.51 14.34 -8.19
N ASP A 168 16.72 13.04 -8.03
CA ASP A 168 15.63 12.04 -7.92
C ASP A 168 15.16 11.78 -6.49
N ARG A 169 15.96 12.14 -5.49
CA ARG A 169 15.72 11.81 -4.08
C ARG A 169 15.99 13.00 -3.16
N TYR A 170 15.05 13.29 -2.27
CA TYR A 170 15.22 14.35 -1.28
C TYR A 170 16.34 14.06 -0.27
N GLN A 171 16.69 12.79 -0.04
CA GLN A 171 17.78 12.40 0.87
C GLN A 171 19.18 12.79 0.36
N THR A 172 19.33 12.95 -0.95
CA THR A 172 20.62 13.21 -1.61
C THR A 172 20.63 14.53 -2.40
N THR A 173 19.55 15.29 -2.37
CA THR A 173 19.45 16.58 -3.07
C THR A 173 20.31 17.66 -2.41
N PRO A 174 20.94 18.56 -3.19
CA PRO A 174 21.53 19.77 -2.65
C PRO A 174 20.48 20.84 -2.25
N THR A 175 19.24 20.71 -2.72
CA THR A 175 18.15 21.63 -2.40
C THR A 175 17.83 21.55 -0.89
N GLN A 176 17.60 22.69 -0.27
CA GLN A 176 17.16 22.73 1.13
C GLN A 176 15.65 22.56 1.24
N PRO A 177 15.14 21.86 2.24
CA PRO A 177 13.70 21.80 2.51
C PRO A 177 13.16 23.16 2.93
N PHE A 178 11.88 23.39 2.71
CA PHE A 178 11.17 24.57 3.18
C PHE A 178 11.06 24.54 4.71
N LYS A 179 11.02 25.72 5.34
CA LYS A 179 10.80 25.84 6.80
C LYS A 179 9.32 25.98 7.09
N ALA A 180 8.86 25.37 8.17
CA ALA A 180 7.50 25.53 8.69
C ALA A 180 7.42 26.79 9.60
N ASP A 181 7.72 27.95 9.03
CA ASP A 181 7.85 29.26 9.73
C ASP A 181 6.77 30.27 9.34
N GLY A 182 5.75 29.82 8.58
CA GLY A 182 4.65 30.66 8.11
C GLY A 182 4.95 31.44 6.81
N THR A 183 6.10 31.21 6.20
CA THR A 183 6.39 31.79 4.87
C THR A 183 5.33 31.38 3.87
N THR A 184 4.80 32.38 3.14
CA THR A 184 3.78 32.14 2.11
C THR A 184 4.44 31.77 0.80
N HIS A 185 3.91 30.71 0.15
CA HIS A 185 4.31 30.21 -1.15
C HIS A 185 3.15 30.29 -2.14
N GLU A 186 3.45 30.63 -3.38
CA GLU A 186 2.49 30.64 -4.48
C GLU A 186 2.56 29.33 -5.26
N TRP A 187 1.39 28.76 -5.60
CA TRP A 187 1.33 27.53 -6.35
C TRP A 187 0.30 27.54 -7.47
N THR A 188 0.58 26.77 -8.51
CA THR A 188 -0.37 26.45 -9.58
C THR A 188 -0.23 24.96 -9.93
N LEU A 189 -1.36 24.27 -10.06
CA LEU A 189 -1.43 22.89 -10.49
C LEU A 189 -2.36 22.78 -11.70
N THR A 190 -1.82 22.32 -12.83
CA THR A 190 -2.58 22.15 -14.05
C THR A 190 -2.42 20.75 -14.62
N TYR A 191 -3.42 20.33 -15.36
CA TYR A 191 -3.36 19.11 -16.15
C TYR A 191 -3.95 19.38 -17.55
N GLU A 192 -3.17 19.05 -18.58
CA GLU A 192 -3.52 19.19 -19.98
C GLU A 192 -3.58 17.80 -20.63
N PRO A 193 -4.79 17.26 -20.94
CA PRO A 193 -4.92 15.91 -21.47
C PRO A 193 -4.27 15.70 -22.85
N SER A 194 -4.17 16.75 -23.67
CA SER A 194 -3.48 16.71 -24.97
C SER A 194 -1.96 16.90 -24.86
N GLY A 195 -1.45 17.27 -23.69
CA GLY A 195 -0.02 17.45 -23.44
C GLY A 195 0.79 16.17 -23.59
N ALA A 196 2.11 16.29 -23.70
CA ALA A 196 3.04 15.16 -23.82
C ALA A 196 2.63 14.16 -24.94
N GLY A 197 2.24 14.68 -26.11
CA GLY A 197 1.83 13.82 -27.23
C GLY A 197 0.52 13.06 -27.02
N GLY A 198 -0.38 13.57 -26.15
CA GLY A 198 -1.66 12.96 -25.85
C GLY A 198 -1.65 12.02 -24.63
N ASN A 199 -0.49 11.81 -24.00
CA ASN A 199 -0.41 11.03 -22.77
C ASN A 199 -0.89 11.79 -21.52
N GLY A 200 -1.06 13.11 -21.65
CA GLY A 200 -1.40 14.01 -20.55
C GLY A 200 -0.17 14.59 -19.86
N LEU A 201 -0.22 15.87 -19.58
CA LEU A 201 0.84 16.62 -18.93
C LEU A 201 0.29 17.31 -17.67
N MET A 202 0.76 16.87 -16.52
CA MET A 202 0.60 17.57 -15.25
C MET A 202 1.74 18.59 -15.12
N THR A 203 1.44 19.81 -14.71
CA THR A 203 2.44 20.82 -14.40
C THR A 203 2.15 21.42 -13.04
N PHE A 204 3.10 21.32 -12.13
CA PHE A 204 3.07 22.02 -10.86
C PHE A 204 4.04 23.20 -10.92
N ILE A 205 3.60 24.37 -10.47
CA ILE A 205 4.42 25.57 -10.37
C ILE A 205 4.46 25.97 -8.91
N LEU A 206 5.65 26.17 -8.38
CA LEU A 206 5.87 26.63 -7.00
C LEU A 206 6.81 27.83 -7.04
N ASP A 207 6.36 28.98 -6.54
CA ASP A 207 7.13 30.23 -6.50
C ASP A 207 7.73 30.61 -7.87
N GLY A 208 6.93 30.41 -8.94
CA GLY A 208 7.32 30.68 -10.33
C GLY A 208 8.16 29.59 -11.00
N LYS A 209 8.64 28.58 -10.29
CA LYS A 209 9.38 27.45 -10.89
C LYS A 209 8.44 26.32 -11.29
N ALA A 210 8.50 25.92 -12.56
CA ALA A 210 7.64 24.88 -13.12
C ALA A 210 8.27 23.49 -13.02
N TYR A 211 7.44 22.49 -12.70
CA TYR A 211 7.78 21.08 -12.59
C TYR A 211 6.79 20.26 -13.45
N PRO A 212 7.11 20.01 -14.73
CA PRO A 212 6.25 19.24 -15.61
C PRO A 212 6.42 17.74 -15.39
N GLN A 213 5.32 16.99 -15.48
CA GLN A 213 5.26 15.53 -15.41
C GLN A 213 4.34 14.98 -16.47
N ALA A 214 4.90 14.30 -17.46
CA ALA A 214 4.10 13.52 -18.40
C ALA A 214 3.59 12.23 -17.73
N LEU A 215 2.37 11.84 -18.02
CA LEU A 215 1.87 10.54 -17.60
C LEU A 215 2.46 9.44 -18.49
N ALA A 216 2.71 8.26 -17.91
CA ALA A 216 3.01 7.08 -18.71
C ALA A 216 1.77 6.64 -19.52
N ALA A 217 1.96 6.06 -20.70
CA ALA A 217 0.86 5.71 -21.59
C ALA A 217 -0.11 4.70 -20.97
N GLU A 218 0.41 3.72 -20.22
CA GLU A 218 -0.41 2.78 -19.45
C GLU A 218 -1.19 3.46 -18.32
N HIS A 219 -0.59 4.40 -17.58
CA HIS A 219 -1.27 5.17 -16.54
C HIS A 219 -2.41 6.02 -17.13
N ARG A 220 -2.15 6.61 -18.32
CA ARG A 220 -3.18 7.37 -19.04
C ARG A 220 -4.36 6.50 -19.47
N ARG A 221 -4.10 5.26 -19.91
CA ARG A 221 -5.14 4.30 -20.29
C ARG A 221 -5.91 3.76 -19.08
N ASP A 222 -5.24 3.55 -17.95
CA ASP A 222 -5.88 3.14 -16.71
C ASP A 222 -6.90 4.18 -16.23
N GLY A 223 -6.58 5.45 -16.40
CA GLY A 223 -7.47 6.56 -16.12
C GLY A 223 -7.58 6.86 -14.63
N ALA A 224 -8.27 7.95 -14.33
CA ALA A 224 -8.65 8.36 -12.99
C ALA A 224 -9.95 9.15 -13.05
N GLU A 225 -10.70 9.17 -11.94
CA GLU A 225 -11.91 9.94 -11.76
C GLU A 225 -11.82 10.79 -10.50
N PHE A 226 -12.22 12.05 -10.59
CA PHE A 226 -12.17 13.03 -9.51
C PHE A 226 -13.55 13.64 -9.30
N ASN A 227 -14.03 13.67 -8.08
CA ASN A 227 -15.30 14.33 -7.73
C ASN A 227 -15.18 15.28 -6.54
N ARG A 228 -13.94 15.53 -6.11
CA ARG A 228 -13.59 16.48 -5.03
C ARG A 228 -12.40 17.33 -5.42
N PHE A 229 -12.40 18.59 -5.00
CA PHE A 229 -11.24 19.49 -5.01
C PHE A 229 -11.06 20.11 -3.63
N GLY A 230 -9.89 20.00 -3.03
CA GLY A 230 -9.61 20.56 -1.71
C GLY A 230 -8.38 19.97 -1.05
N ILE A 231 -8.43 19.91 0.28
CA ILE A 231 -7.35 19.38 1.11
C ILE A 231 -7.78 18.07 1.77
N CYS A 232 -6.86 17.11 1.82
CA CYS A 232 -7.07 15.88 2.57
C CYS A 232 -5.79 15.45 3.29
N ASN A 233 -5.95 14.62 4.33
CA ASN A 233 -4.81 14.07 5.04
C ASN A 233 -4.05 13.09 4.16
N LEU A 234 -2.75 12.99 4.36
CA LEU A 234 -1.95 11.92 3.79
C LEU A 234 -2.31 10.61 4.50
N GLN A 235 -2.80 9.64 3.73
CA GLN A 235 -3.30 8.36 4.26
C GLN A 235 -2.17 7.39 4.58
N ALA A 236 -1.36 7.78 5.52
CA ALA A 236 -0.28 7.01 6.12
C ALA A 236 -0.21 7.35 7.61
N THR A 237 0.44 6.53 8.40
CA THR A 237 0.68 6.87 9.81
C THR A 237 1.72 7.98 9.93
N GLY A 238 1.59 8.78 10.96
CA GLY A 238 2.54 9.86 11.25
C GLY A 238 1.98 10.95 12.14
N SER A 239 2.67 12.04 12.13
CA SER A 239 2.34 13.25 12.89
C SER A 239 1.50 14.23 12.06
N GLY A 240 1.32 15.44 12.55
CA GLY A 240 0.54 16.46 11.89
C GLY A 240 1.34 17.69 11.49
N MET A 241 0.73 18.51 10.64
CA MET A 241 1.19 19.86 10.32
C MET A 241 0.04 20.84 10.39
N GLU A 242 0.36 22.08 10.67
CA GLU A 242 -0.59 23.20 10.58
C GLU A 242 -0.29 23.96 9.29
N VAL A 243 -1.27 23.94 8.39
CA VAL A 243 -1.16 24.52 7.05
C VAL A 243 -2.39 25.35 6.72
N HIS A 244 -2.19 26.43 5.98
CA HIS A 244 -3.24 27.39 5.61
C HIS A 244 -3.18 27.70 4.13
N PHE A 245 -4.35 27.74 3.48
CA PHE A 245 -4.51 27.99 2.05
C PHE A 245 -5.45 29.17 1.84
N HIS A 246 -5.06 30.12 0.99
CA HIS A 246 -5.87 31.30 0.68
C HIS A 246 -5.69 31.70 -0.81
N GLU A 247 -6.51 32.65 -1.26
CA GLU A 247 -6.52 33.11 -2.65
C GLU A 247 -6.65 31.97 -3.66
N LEU A 248 -7.52 30.99 -3.36
CA LEU A 248 -7.70 29.82 -4.19
C LEU A 248 -8.48 30.14 -5.46
N THR A 249 -8.03 29.55 -6.58
CA THR A 249 -8.79 29.51 -7.84
C THR A 249 -9.04 28.05 -8.25
N LEU A 250 -10.15 27.81 -8.93
CA LEU A 250 -10.47 26.53 -9.55
C LEU A 250 -11.02 26.81 -10.96
N ASP A 251 -10.45 26.15 -11.96
CA ASP A 251 -10.78 26.38 -13.38
C ASP A 251 -10.75 27.89 -13.76
N SER A 252 -9.73 28.59 -13.27
CA SER A 252 -9.52 30.05 -13.43
C SER A 252 -10.59 30.94 -12.76
N GLN A 253 -11.45 30.36 -11.91
CA GLN A 253 -12.45 31.13 -11.14
C GLN A 253 -11.98 31.28 -9.70
N PRO A 254 -11.91 32.51 -9.16
CA PRO A 254 -11.62 32.71 -7.75
C PRO A 254 -12.66 32.04 -6.86
N LEU A 255 -12.21 31.43 -5.78
CA LEU A 255 -13.10 30.86 -4.76
C LEU A 255 -13.29 31.88 -3.65
N ASP A 256 -14.56 32.24 -3.37
CA ASP A 256 -14.89 33.16 -2.27
C ASP A 256 -14.74 32.45 -0.92
N LEU A 257 -13.71 32.79 -0.18
CA LEU A 257 -13.43 32.33 1.18
C LEU A 257 -13.75 33.40 2.23
N SER A 258 -14.29 34.57 1.86
CA SER A 258 -14.64 35.64 2.81
C SER A 258 -15.71 35.21 3.83
N ARG A 259 -16.40 34.13 3.56
CA ARG A 259 -17.34 33.40 4.42
C ARG A 259 -17.15 31.89 4.22
N ASP A 260 -17.66 31.08 5.15
CA ASP A 260 -17.62 29.62 5.00
C ASP A 260 -18.28 29.20 3.68
N PRO A 261 -17.51 28.60 2.75
CA PRO A 261 -18.05 28.18 1.47
C PRO A 261 -18.94 26.93 1.57
N GLY A 262 -19.10 26.34 2.76
CA GLY A 262 -19.91 25.16 2.99
C GLY A 262 -19.41 23.91 2.26
N TRP A 263 -18.10 23.74 2.14
CA TRP A 263 -17.54 22.55 1.50
C TRP A 263 -17.81 21.29 2.33
N GLU A 264 -17.73 20.14 1.67
CA GLU A 264 -17.89 18.87 2.35
C GLU A 264 -16.76 18.64 3.36
N ALA A 265 -17.16 18.42 4.59
CA ALA A 265 -16.32 18.15 5.72
C ALA A 265 -16.43 16.67 6.13
N ARG A 266 -15.35 15.90 6.02
CA ARG A 266 -15.34 14.51 6.45
C ARG A 266 -14.13 14.22 7.33
N GLY A 267 -14.38 13.80 8.56
CA GLY A 267 -13.32 13.43 9.50
C GLY A 267 -12.33 14.54 9.86
N ASN A 268 -12.55 15.77 9.39
CA ASN A 268 -11.65 16.90 9.50
C ASN A 268 -11.68 17.59 10.89
N ASN A 269 -12.70 17.30 11.71
CA ASN A 269 -12.81 17.72 13.11
C ASN A 269 -13.14 16.49 13.96
N THR A 270 -12.12 15.71 14.32
CA THR A 270 -12.29 14.43 15.02
C THR A 270 -11.05 14.07 15.82
N GLU A 271 -11.27 13.31 16.89
CA GLU A 271 -10.21 12.65 17.65
C GLU A 271 -10.58 11.17 17.80
N PHE A 272 -9.59 10.29 17.62
CA PHE A 272 -9.80 8.86 17.80
C PHE A 272 -8.49 8.15 18.17
N PRO A 273 -8.59 7.01 18.90
CA PRO A 273 -7.43 6.19 19.19
C PRO A 273 -6.92 5.52 17.91
N GLU A 274 -5.65 5.77 17.58
CA GLU A 274 -5.00 5.23 16.40
C GLU A 274 -4.43 3.83 16.67
N ARG A 275 -4.86 2.85 15.87
CA ARG A 275 -4.37 1.46 15.96
C ARG A 275 -3.26 1.17 14.96
N GLN A 276 -3.14 1.99 13.94
CA GLN A 276 -2.23 1.76 12.82
C GLN A 276 -0.94 2.56 12.98
N MET A 277 -0.34 2.51 14.16
CA MET A 277 0.91 3.21 14.47
C MET A 277 2.10 2.26 14.54
N ARG A 278 3.23 2.75 14.07
CA ARG A 278 4.50 2.02 14.09
C ARG A 278 5.08 1.93 15.51
N PRO A 279 5.60 0.76 15.90
CA PRO A 279 5.62 -0.54 15.23
C PRO A 279 4.65 -1.53 15.90
N PHE A 280 3.35 -1.33 15.80
CA PHE A 280 2.37 -2.11 16.55
C PHE A 280 1.73 -3.19 15.67
N HIS A 281 2.23 -4.40 15.81
CA HIS A 281 1.59 -5.57 15.23
C HIS A 281 0.22 -5.83 15.89
N ASP A 282 -0.78 -6.15 15.08
CA ASP A 282 -2.07 -6.65 15.52
C ASP A 282 -2.57 -7.67 14.49
N PHE A 283 -1.98 -8.86 14.50
CA PHE A 283 -2.31 -9.93 13.57
C PHE A 283 -2.34 -11.31 14.23
N GLY A 284 -3.12 -12.19 13.67
CA GLY A 284 -3.37 -13.54 14.17
C GLY A 284 -4.70 -14.06 13.67
N TRP A 285 -5.31 -14.97 14.40
CA TRP A 285 -6.66 -15.43 14.10
C TRP A 285 -7.71 -14.35 14.43
N ARG A 286 -8.74 -14.26 13.58
CA ARG A 286 -9.85 -13.30 13.71
C ARG A 286 -11.16 -13.96 13.31
N PRO A 287 -12.29 -13.66 14.00
CA PRO A 287 -13.61 -14.17 13.63
C PRO A 287 -14.25 -13.35 12.51
N THR A 288 -13.46 -12.94 11.52
CA THR A 288 -13.90 -12.19 10.33
C THR A 288 -13.84 -13.09 9.10
N GLY A 289 -14.49 -12.71 8.00
CA GLY A 289 -14.57 -13.52 6.78
C GLY A 289 -14.26 -12.69 5.54
N LYS A 290 -13.24 -11.86 5.62
CA LYS A 290 -12.88 -10.91 4.56
C LYS A 290 -12.23 -11.60 3.35
N ALA A 291 -11.42 -12.64 3.59
CA ALA A 291 -10.78 -13.42 2.53
C ALA A 291 -11.65 -14.58 2.06
N GLY A 292 -12.20 -15.38 2.97
CA GLY A 292 -12.97 -16.59 2.61
C GLY A 292 -14.48 -16.41 2.50
N GLY A 293 -15.01 -15.33 3.06
CA GLY A 293 -16.44 -15.05 3.10
C GLY A 293 -17.19 -15.78 4.23
N LYS A 294 -16.50 -16.58 5.03
CA LYS A 294 -17.01 -17.23 6.25
C LYS A 294 -16.24 -16.72 7.46
N PRO A 295 -16.84 -16.71 8.66
CA PRO A 295 -16.13 -16.36 9.89
C PRO A 295 -14.95 -17.30 10.15
N GLY A 296 -13.79 -16.70 10.43
CA GLY A 296 -12.54 -17.39 10.71
C GLY A 296 -11.51 -17.18 9.62
N GLU A 297 -10.45 -16.45 9.93
CA GLU A 297 -9.33 -16.18 9.03
C GLU A 297 -8.11 -15.77 9.85
N ILE A 298 -6.92 -15.78 9.25
CA ILE A 298 -5.72 -15.24 9.88
C ILE A 298 -5.26 -13.97 9.14
N GLY A 299 -4.63 -13.06 9.86
CA GLY A 299 -4.15 -11.81 9.28
C GLY A 299 -4.31 -10.63 10.22
N GLY A 300 -4.38 -9.44 9.65
CA GLY A 300 -4.47 -8.15 10.33
C GLY A 300 -3.30 -7.25 10.00
N ILE A 301 -2.94 -6.37 10.92
CA ILE A 301 -1.92 -5.33 10.73
C ILE A 301 -0.53 -5.89 11.06
N ILE A 302 0.29 -6.03 10.03
CA ILE A 302 1.65 -6.57 10.12
C ILE A 302 2.64 -5.47 9.69
N TRP A 303 3.46 -5.01 10.63
CA TRP A 303 4.45 -3.99 10.36
C TRP A 303 5.78 -4.58 9.88
N ARG A 304 6.49 -3.83 9.04
CA ARG A 304 7.93 -4.01 8.90
C ARG A 304 8.58 -3.55 10.20
N ASP A 305 9.34 -4.43 10.84
CA ASP A 305 10.07 -4.15 12.10
C ASP A 305 11.35 -4.98 12.10
N GLU A 306 12.43 -4.43 12.66
CA GLU A 306 13.71 -5.14 12.79
C GLU A 306 13.60 -6.39 13.69
N LYS A 307 12.64 -6.37 14.60
CA LYS A 307 12.38 -7.52 15.49
C LYS A 307 11.41 -8.49 14.83
N PRO A 308 11.69 -9.80 14.89
CA PRO A 308 10.81 -10.80 14.32
C PRO A 308 9.45 -10.84 15.02
N ALA A 309 8.39 -11.01 14.23
CA ALA A 309 7.03 -11.27 14.68
C ALA A 309 6.37 -12.26 13.73
N CYS A 310 5.62 -13.23 14.23
CA CYS A 310 4.95 -14.21 13.40
C CYS A 310 3.65 -14.72 14.03
N TYR A 311 2.77 -15.21 13.15
CA TYR A 311 1.65 -16.09 13.49
C TYR A 311 1.75 -17.32 12.60
N ALA A 312 2.15 -18.44 13.18
CA ALA A 312 2.59 -19.61 12.42
C ALA A 312 2.36 -20.93 13.14
N THR A 313 2.22 -22.01 12.38
CA THR A 313 2.15 -23.37 12.91
C THR A 313 3.47 -24.10 12.72
N GLY A 314 3.74 -25.08 13.59
CA GLY A 314 4.84 -26.02 13.41
C GLY A 314 4.59 -26.95 12.22
N VAL A 315 5.64 -27.24 11.49
CA VAL A 315 5.69 -28.29 10.48
C VAL A 315 6.83 -29.26 10.83
N GLU A 316 6.78 -30.50 10.32
CA GLU A 316 7.98 -31.36 10.36
C GLU A 316 9.12 -30.63 9.67
N THR A 317 10.37 -30.96 10.05
CA THR A 317 11.52 -30.32 9.43
C THR A 317 11.51 -30.55 7.92
N LEU A 318 11.11 -29.53 7.16
CA LEU A 318 11.12 -29.49 5.71
C LEU A 318 12.40 -28.87 5.19
N SER A 319 12.71 -29.09 3.92
CA SER A 319 13.91 -28.52 3.29
C SER A 319 13.71 -28.28 1.79
N LEU A 320 14.67 -27.61 1.15
CA LEU A 320 14.72 -27.48 -0.30
C LEU A 320 14.91 -28.84 -1.03
N GLY A 321 15.11 -29.93 -0.32
CA GLY A 321 15.09 -31.29 -0.88
C GLY A 321 13.70 -31.88 -1.07
N ALA A 322 12.66 -31.27 -0.53
CA ALA A 322 11.26 -31.70 -0.68
C ALA A 322 10.47 -30.81 -1.65
N ASN A 323 9.46 -31.39 -2.30
CA ASN A 323 8.48 -30.59 -3.01
C ASN A 323 7.57 -29.90 -1.99
N LEU A 324 7.33 -28.61 -2.17
CA LEU A 324 6.52 -27.81 -1.26
C LEU A 324 5.36 -27.14 -2.00
N PHE A 325 4.20 -27.16 -1.40
CA PHE A 325 2.97 -26.57 -1.95
C PHE A 325 2.22 -25.80 -0.88
N ALA A 326 1.75 -24.60 -1.24
CA ALA A 326 0.77 -23.88 -0.45
C ALA A 326 -0.23 -23.17 -1.37
N SER A 327 -1.47 -23.02 -0.91
CA SER A 327 -2.51 -22.26 -1.60
C SER A 327 -3.55 -21.77 -0.59
N GLY A 328 -4.36 -20.81 -1.01
CA GLY A 328 -5.45 -20.28 -0.18
C GLY A 328 -6.11 -19.08 -0.83
N LYS A 329 -6.82 -18.33 -0.01
CA LYS A 329 -7.41 -17.04 -0.36
C LYS A 329 -6.69 -15.92 0.37
N ILE A 330 -6.62 -14.75 -0.24
CA ILE A 330 -6.05 -13.54 0.34
C ILE A 330 -6.94 -12.34 0.02
N ALA A 331 -7.17 -11.48 1.01
CA ALA A 331 -7.73 -10.16 0.81
C ALA A 331 -6.76 -9.11 1.39
N PHE A 332 -6.54 -8.03 0.64
CA PHE A 332 -5.63 -6.96 1.03
C PHE A 332 -6.42 -5.68 1.25
N HIS A 333 -6.38 -5.15 2.48
CA HIS A 333 -7.27 -4.07 2.92
C HIS A 333 -6.58 -2.70 3.00
N GLY A 334 -5.28 -2.68 3.15
CA GLY A 334 -4.54 -1.43 3.27
C GLY A 334 -3.05 -1.62 3.50
N ALA A 335 -2.30 -0.57 3.23
CA ALA A 335 -0.87 -0.54 3.48
C ALA A 335 -0.35 0.87 3.62
N GLY A 336 0.76 1.02 4.35
CA GLY A 336 1.59 2.22 4.30
C GLY A 336 2.64 2.14 3.18
N SER A 337 3.48 3.17 3.07
CA SER A 337 4.66 3.15 2.19
C SER A 337 5.70 2.16 2.72
N ASP A 338 6.51 1.59 1.82
CA ASP A 338 7.57 0.63 2.19
C ASP A 338 7.05 -0.47 3.12
N SER A 339 5.97 -1.10 2.74
CA SER A 339 5.29 -2.14 3.51
C SER A 339 5.57 -3.52 2.94
N GLY A 340 5.41 -4.56 3.75
CA GLY A 340 5.56 -5.93 3.29
C GLY A 340 5.39 -6.98 4.37
N VAL A 341 5.06 -8.20 3.90
CA VAL A 341 4.87 -9.38 4.74
C VAL A 341 5.26 -10.64 3.97
N TYR A 342 5.79 -11.62 4.67
CA TYR A 342 6.03 -12.96 4.15
C TYR A 342 4.88 -13.91 4.52
N LEU A 343 4.54 -14.81 3.59
CA LEU A 343 3.64 -15.95 3.79
C LEU A 343 4.30 -17.20 3.23
N GLY A 344 4.63 -18.16 4.07
CA GLY A 344 5.32 -19.37 3.62
C GLY A 344 6.07 -20.12 4.72
N TRP A 345 7.07 -20.91 4.32
CA TRP A 345 7.91 -21.70 5.20
C TRP A 345 9.15 -20.92 5.64
N PHE A 346 9.47 -21.02 6.92
CA PHE A 346 10.63 -20.38 7.52
C PHE A 346 11.14 -21.18 8.73
N ASP A 347 12.32 -20.83 9.22
CA ASP A 347 12.87 -21.36 10.48
C ASP A 347 12.67 -20.28 11.56
N ALA A 348 11.98 -20.64 12.63
CA ALA A 348 11.66 -19.73 13.74
C ALA A 348 12.91 -19.17 14.44
N ALA A 349 14.05 -19.87 14.37
CA ALA A 349 15.31 -19.41 14.95
C ALA A 349 16.09 -18.48 14.02
N SER A 350 15.69 -18.38 12.75
CA SER A 350 16.40 -17.59 11.74
C SER A 350 16.23 -16.10 11.97
N LYS A 351 17.32 -15.37 11.74
CA LYS A 351 17.37 -13.89 11.80
C LYS A 351 17.81 -13.35 10.43
N THR A 352 17.48 -12.10 10.16
CA THR A 352 18.04 -11.40 9.00
C THR A 352 19.57 -11.35 9.08
N ASN A 353 20.22 -11.43 7.94
CA ASN A 353 21.68 -11.26 7.83
C ASN A 353 22.15 -9.81 7.95
N LYS A 354 21.38 -8.89 8.53
CA LYS A 354 21.73 -7.48 8.52
C LYS A 354 23.15 -7.22 9.04
N THR A 355 24.09 -7.15 8.11
CA THR A 355 25.37 -6.46 8.33
C THR A 355 25.43 -5.13 7.58
N THR A 356 24.46 -4.82 6.70
CA THR A 356 24.40 -3.58 5.90
C THR A 356 22.97 -3.10 5.71
N ALA A 357 22.83 -1.84 5.36
CA ALA A 357 21.55 -1.15 5.09
C ALA A 357 20.81 -1.64 3.83
N ASP A 358 21.10 -2.84 3.33
CA ASP A 358 20.48 -3.39 2.15
C ASP A 358 19.15 -4.04 2.52
N TYR A 359 18.05 -3.35 2.18
CA TYR A 359 16.67 -3.69 2.55
C TYR A 359 16.13 -4.94 1.85
N HIS A 360 16.92 -5.60 1.00
CA HIS A 360 16.45 -6.64 0.09
C HIS A 360 16.96 -8.06 0.43
N GLU A 361 17.67 -8.23 1.53
CA GLU A 361 18.11 -9.57 1.94
C GLU A 361 17.02 -10.26 2.78
N PRO A 362 16.44 -11.38 2.30
CA PRO A 362 15.52 -12.17 3.08
C PRO A 362 16.22 -12.82 4.28
N GLN A 363 15.46 -13.11 5.34
CA GLN A 363 15.99 -13.87 6.47
C GLN A 363 16.44 -15.28 6.03
N ARG A 364 17.38 -15.86 6.76
CA ARG A 364 17.88 -17.23 6.46
C ARG A 364 16.77 -18.26 6.56
N ASN A 365 16.92 -19.38 5.82
CA ASN A 365 15.98 -20.48 5.85
C ASN A 365 14.55 -20.05 5.55
N LEU A 366 14.32 -19.54 4.34
CA LEU A 366 13.07 -19.00 3.87
C LEU A 366 12.66 -19.58 2.53
N LEU A 367 11.39 -19.91 2.35
CA LEU A 367 10.71 -20.07 1.08
C LEU A 367 9.28 -19.54 1.23
N ALA A 368 9.00 -18.41 0.64
CA ALA A 368 7.74 -17.70 0.88
C ALA A 368 7.30 -16.86 -0.33
N ILE A 369 6.04 -16.45 -0.29
CA ILE A 369 5.55 -15.29 -1.01
C ILE A 369 5.92 -14.05 -0.19
N LEU A 370 6.41 -13.04 -0.87
CA LEU A 370 6.57 -11.69 -0.34
C LEU A 370 5.53 -10.79 -1.00
N LEU A 371 4.60 -10.26 -0.20
CA LEU A 371 3.78 -9.12 -0.57
C LEU A 371 4.54 -7.86 -0.17
N GLU A 372 4.96 -7.04 -1.13
CA GLU A 372 5.77 -5.85 -0.85
C GLU A 372 5.47 -4.69 -1.79
N GLY A 373 5.41 -3.50 -1.23
CA GLY A 373 5.20 -2.26 -1.95
C GLY A 373 4.92 -1.07 -1.01
N PRO A 374 4.22 -0.06 -1.54
CA PRO A 374 3.84 0.07 -2.94
C PRO A 374 5.04 0.41 -3.83
N SER A 375 5.16 -0.30 -4.93
CA SER A 375 5.92 0.17 -6.08
C SER A 375 5.11 1.23 -6.84
N ARG A 376 5.61 1.71 -7.99
CA ARG A 376 4.82 2.61 -8.85
C ARG A 376 3.61 1.94 -9.51
N VAL A 377 3.50 0.61 -9.42
CA VAL A 377 2.42 -0.19 -10.02
C VAL A 377 1.57 -0.94 -9.00
N GLY A 378 1.84 -0.79 -7.71
CA GLY A 378 1.12 -1.48 -6.63
C GLY A 378 2.03 -2.34 -5.76
N HIS A 379 1.48 -3.35 -5.09
CA HIS A 379 2.24 -4.29 -4.27
C HIS A 379 2.52 -5.56 -5.07
N TYR A 380 3.80 -5.91 -5.21
CA TYR A 380 4.19 -7.18 -5.84
C TYR A 380 3.86 -8.37 -4.94
N PHE A 381 3.24 -9.38 -5.53
CA PHE A 381 3.00 -10.69 -4.92
C PHE A 381 3.98 -11.68 -5.57
N ARG A 382 5.15 -11.87 -4.98
CA ARG A 382 6.31 -12.46 -5.62
C ARG A 382 7.02 -13.49 -4.76
N ALA A 383 7.80 -14.37 -5.37
CA ALA A 383 8.58 -15.37 -4.67
C ALA A 383 9.80 -14.78 -3.97
N ALA A 384 10.13 -15.33 -2.79
CA ALA A 384 11.36 -15.07 -2.07
C ALA A 384 11.89 -16.38 -1.46
N TYR A 385 13.20 -16.57 -1.49
CA TYR A 385 13.86 -17.66 -0.79
C TYR A 385 15.20 -17.23 -0.22
N SER A 386 15.68 -17.95 0.80
CA SER A 386 17.03 -17.82 1.33
C SER A 386 17.53 -19.14 1.90
N THR A 387 18.82 -19.39 1.74
CA THR A 387 19.49 -20.58 2.21
C THR A 387 19.85 -20.49 3.70
N ARG A 388 20.38 -21.59 4.26
CA ARG A 388 20.85 -21.63 5.67
C ARG A 388 22.05 -20.71 5.92
N VAL A 389 22.84 -20.39 4.90
CA VAL A 389 23.99 -19.49 5.01
C VAL A 389 23.61 -18.03 4.70
N GLY A 390 22.41 -17.80 4.17
CA GLY A 390 21.85 -16.46 3.98
C GLY A 390 21.92 -15.96 2.54
N HIS A 391 22.33 -16.76 1.58
CA HIS A 391 22.20 -16.40 0.18
C HIS A 391 20.73 -16.52 -0.22
N GLY A 392 20.14 -15.42 -0.64
CA GLY A 392 18.71 -15.36 -0.95
C GLY A 392 18.41 -14.48 -2.15
N VAL A 393 17.25 -14.69 -2.71
CA VAL A 393 16.73 -13.89 -3.83
C VAL A 393 15.28 -13.55 -3.58
N ILE A 394 14.95 -12.30 -3.81
CA ILE A 394 13.58 -11.81 -3.97
C ILE A 394 13.39 -11.58 -5.46
N GLN A 395 12.34 -12.13 -6.04
CA GLN A 395 12.02 -11.94 -7.45
C GLN A 395 11.77 -10.46 -7.74
N ASP A 396 12.27 -9.93 -8.87
CA ASP A 396 12.20 -8.49 -9.18
C ASP A 396 10.75 -7.98 -9.33
N SER A 397 9.86 -8.82 -9.87
CA SER A 397 8.45 -8.51 -10.09
C SER A 397 7.57 -9.73 -9.87
N GLY A 398 6.26 -9.53 -9.87
CA GLY A 398 5.26 -10.59 -9.77
C GLY A 398 3.88 -10.02 -10.05
N PRO A 399 2.82 -10.84 -9.96
CA PRO A 399 1.45 -10.34 -9.96
C PRO A 399 1.26 -9.19 -8.99
N ILE A 400 0.34 -8.29 -9.31
CA ILE A 400 0.06 -7.11 -8.48
C ILE A 400 -1.18 -7.36 -7.64
N LEU A 401 -1.04 -7.23 -6.33
CA LEU A 401 -2.16 -7.23 -5.39
C LEU A 401 -2.47 -5.81 -4.95
N TYR A 402 -3.72 -5.41 -5.09
CA TYR A 402 -4.21 -4.07 -4.74
C TYR A 402 -4.93 -4.07 -3.39
N PRO A 403 -4.81 -2.99 -2.60
CA PRO A 403 -5.51 -2.88 -1.31
C PRO A 403 -6.98 -2.47 -1.50
N ASP A 404 -7.73 -3.24 -2.29
CA ASP A 404 -9.13 -3.04 -2.62
C ASP A 404 -10.10 -3.88 -1.79
N GLY A 405 -9.57 -4.73 -0.91
CA GLY A 405 -10.33 -5.59 -0.01
C GLY A 405 -11.02 -6.76 -0.68
N ARG A 406 -10.79 -6.99 -1.98
CA ARG A 406 -11.35 -8.17 -2.67
C ARG A 406 -10.58 -9.43 -2.31
N SER A 407 -11.29 -10.56 -2.35
CA SER A 407 -10.69 -11.88 -2.17
C SER A 407 -10.08 -12.37 -3.48
N HIS A 408 -8.86 -12.85 -3.40
CA HIS A 408 -8.09 -13.43 -4.49
C HIS A 408 -7.65 -14.84 -4.12
N THR A 409 -7.47 -15.71 -5.12
CA THR A 409 -6.89 -17.05 -4.95
C THR A 409 -5.39 -16.99 -5.21
N TRP A 410 -4.62 -17.76 -4.45
CA TRP A 410 -3.18 -17.80 -4.64
C TRP A 410 -2.60 -19.19 -4.47
N SER A 411 -1.42 -19.42 -5.06
CA SER A 411 -0.62 -20.62 -4.78
C SER A 411 0.89 -20.34 -4.85
N LEU A 412 1.64 -21.16 -4.12
CA LEU A 412 3.10 -21.23 -4.11
C LEU A 412 3.51 -22.68 -4.29
N HIS A 413 4.28 -22.98 -5.33
CA HIS A 413 4.82 -24.29 -5.62
C HIS A 413 6.34 -24.24 -5.67
N TYR A 414 6.99 -25.21 -5.06
CA TYR A 414 8.41 -25.45 -5.21
C TYR A 414 8.65 -26.88 -5.63
N LYS A 415 9.40 -27.08 -6.72
CA LYS A 415 9.83 -28.38 -7.23
C LYS A 415 11.30 -28.62 -6.90
N SER A 416 11.58 -29.53 -5.98
CA SER A 416 12.94 -29.81 -5.52
C SER A 416 13.87 -30.32 -6.64
N THR A 417 13.33 -31.05 -7.63
CA THR A 417 14.11 -31.61 -8.74
C THR A 417 14.67 -30.55 -9.67
N SER A 418 13.90 -29.51 -9.96
CA SER A 418 14.31 -28.41 -10.86
C SER A 418 14.77 -27.15 -10.10
N GLY A 419 14.38 -27.00 -8.83
CA GLY A 419 14.55 -25.76 -8.08
C GLY A 419 13.53 -24.68 -8.45
N GLU A 420 12.53 -25.01 -9.27
CA GLU A 420 11.52 -24.06 -9.74
C GLU A 420 10.59 -23.66 -8.61
N ILE A 421 10.43 -22.35 -8.39
CA ILE A 421 9.40 -21.74 -7.54
C ILE A 421 8.39 -21.08 -8.48
N THR A 422 7.12 -21.42 -8.31
CA THR A 422 6.01 -20.79 -9.03
C THR A 422 5.10 -20.11 -8.04
N VAL A 423 4.79 -18.84 -8.27
CA VAL A 423 3.77 -18.06 -7.56
C VAL A 423 2.64 -17.74 -8.52
N GLN A 424 1.42 -17.93 -8.07
CA GLN A 424 0.21 -17.58 -8.81
C GLN A 424 -0.72 -16.74 -7.93
N LEU A 425 -1.33 -15.72 -8.52
CA LEU A 425 -2.39 -14.90 -7.96
C LEU A 425 -3.50 -14.83 -9.00
N ASP A 426 -4.64 -15.40 -8.71
CA ASP A 426 -5.74 -15.64 -9.66
C ASP A 426 -5.23 -16.32 -10.94
N GLU A 427 -5.35 -15.68 -12.09
CA GLU A 427 -4.87 -16.20 -13.37
C GLU A 427 -3.41 -15.81 -13.69
N GLU A 428 -2.85 -14.84 -12.96
CA GLU A 428 -1.49 -14.38 -13.18
C GLU A 428 -0.46 -15.28 -12.50
N ARG A 429 0.62 -15.57 -13.22
CA ARG A 429 1.65 -16.49 -12.76
C ARG A 429 3.04 -15.97 -13.04
N THR A 430 3.94 -16.21 -12.08
CA THR A 430 5.37 -15.92 -12.24
C THR A 430 6.21 -17.08 -11.73
N THR A 431 7.43 -17.22 -12.25
CA THR A 431 8.36 -18.30 -11.89
C THR A 431 9.75 -17.74 -11.64
N MET A 432 10.48 -18.38 -10.73
CA MET A 432 11.94 -18.21 -10.55
C MET A 432 12.58 -19.55 -10.25
N VAL A 433 13.91 -19.63 -10.32
CA VAL A 433 14.64 -20.88 -10.06
C VAL A 433 15.66 -20.65 -8.95
N VAL A 434 15.65 -21.51 -7.94
CA VAL A 434 16.72 -21.60 -6.95
C VAL A 434 17.96 -22.17 -7.64
N SER A 435 19.07 -21.44 -7.63
CA SER A 435 20.29 -21.87 -8.32
C SER A 435 20.81 -23.22 -7.79
N PRO A 436 21.55 -23.98 -8.59
CA PRO A 436 22.14 -25.23 -8.12
C PRO A 436 23.01 -25.06 -6.88
N GLU A 437 23.76 -23.97 -6.78
CA GLU A 437 24.62 -23.63 -5.65
C GLU A 437 23.78 -23.40 -4.39
N HIS A 438 22.73 -22.61 -4.48
CA HIS A 438 21.82 -22.34 -3.36
C HIS A 438 21.05 -23.60 -2.93
N ARG A 439 20.72 -24.51 -3.86
CA ARG A 439 20.14 -25.82 -3.51
C ARG A 439 21.10 -26.71 -2.74
N GLN A 440 22.41 -26.67 -3.07
CA GLN A 440 23.46 -27.41 -2.34
C GLN A 440 23.67 -26.84 -0.94
N GLU A 441 23.64 -25.52 -0.78
CA GLU A 441 23.66 -24.90 0.54
C GLU A 441 22.46 -25.35 1.38
N GLY A 442 21.30 -25.47 0.73
CA GLY A 442 20.06 -25.91 1.33
C GLY A 442 19.42 -24.88 2.25
N ALA A 443 18.20 -25.16 2.65
CA ALA A 443 17.45 -24.46 3.70
C ALA A 443 16.60 -25.46 4.45
N THR A 444 16.30 -25.17 5.70
CA THR A 444 15.41 -25.98 6.57
C THR A 444 14.32 -25.11 7.15
N PHE A 445 13.13 -25.67 7.27
CA PHE A 445 11.93 -24.95 7.72
C PHE A 445 11.25 -25.76 8.80
N ASP A 446 10.89 -25.11 9.91
CA ASP A 446 10.16 -25.72 11.02
C ASP A 446 8.79 -25.05 11.26
N ARG A 447 8.47 -24.01 10.49
CA ARG A 447 7.23 -23.23 10.58
C ARG A 447 6.63 -22.95 9.21
N PHE A 448 5.30 -22.79 9.20
CA PHE A 448 4.55 -22.21 8.09
C PHE A 448 3.58 -21.15 8.62
N GLY A 449 3.50 -19.99 8.00
CA GLY A 449 2.56 -18.93 8.37
C GLY A 449 2.95 -17.54 7.90
N LEU A 450 2.39 -16.56 8.60
CA LEU A 450 2.67 -15.13 8.39
C LEU A 450 3.83 -14.68 9.27
N PHE A 451 4.74 -13.91 8.71
CA PHE A 451 5.82 -13.27 9.48
C PHE A 451 6.25 -11.95 8.85
N ASN A 452 6.74 -11.05 9.68
CA ASN A 452 7.07 -9.71 9.26
C ASN A 452 8.36 -9.66 8.44
N LEU A 453 8.42 -8.68 7.53
CA LEU A 453 9.67 -8.28 6.89
C LEU A 453 10.54 -7.56 7.92
N GLN A 454 11.73 -8.11 8.22
CA GLN A 454 12.62 -7.60 9.27
C GLN A 454 13.45 -6.40 8.78
N ALA A 455 12.78 -5.33 8.42
CA ALA A 455 13.35 -4.06 7.97
C ALA A 455 12.49 -2.90 8.46
N GLY A 456 13.02 -1.70 8.43
CA GLY A 456 12.21 -0.52 8.68
C GLY A 456 11.17 -0.29 7.60
N GLY A 457 10.06 0.34 7.92
CA GLY A 457 8.98 0.63 6.96
C GLY A 457 7.62 0.72 7.61
N HIS A 458 6.57 0.44 6.85
CA HIS A 458 5.18 0.52 7.30
C HIS A 458 4.53 -0.88 7.32
N PHE A 459 3.22 -0.91 7.42
CA PHE A 459 2.41 -2.12 7.59
C PHE A 459 1.65 -2.50 6.33
N VAL A 460 1.20 -3.75 6.32
CA VAL A 460 0.11 -4.27 5.49
C VAL A 460 -1.04 -4.72 6.40
N ASP A 461 -2.28 -4.58 5.92
CA ASP A 461 -3.48 -5.17 6.54
C ASP A 461 -4.05 -6.18 5.55
N ILE A 462 -3.87 -7.47 5.88
CA ILE A 462 -4.28 -8.60 5.04
C ILE A 462 -5.14 -9.60 5.81
N ALA A 463 -5.90 -10.38 5.08
CA ALA A 463 -6.61 -11.55 5.58
C ALA A 463 -6.30 -12.76 4.71
N ILE A 464 -6.13 -13.94 5.31
CA ILE A 464 -5.85 -15.22 4.65
C ILE A 464 -6.84 -16.27 5.14
N ASP A 465 -7.41 -17.04 4.22
CA ASP A 465 -8.36 -18.12 4.53
C ASP A 465 -8.22 -19.30 3.56
N ASP A 466 -8.92 -20.40 3.84
CA ASP A 466 -8.94 -21.64 3.05
C ASP A 466 -7.51 -22.13 2.72
N LEU A 467 -6.64 -22.16 3.74
CA LEU A 467 -5.22 -22.38 3.61
C LEU A 467 -4.86 -23.85 3.51
N THR A 468 -4.16 -24.23 2.46
CA THR A 468 -3.59 -25.56 2.26
C THR A 468 -2.07 -25.46 2.16
N PHE A 469 -1.30 -26.31 2.86
CA PHE A 469 0.17 -26.25 2.80
C PHE A 469 0.83 -27.60 3.14
N THR A 470 2.00 -27.83 2.60
CA THR A 470 2.83 -28.98 2.96
C THR A 470 3.32 -28.86 4.40
N ALA A 471 2.93 -29.78 5.27
CA ALA A 471 3.28 -29.82 6.70
C ALA A 471 4.33 -30.89 7.04
N ARG A 472 4.53 -31.89 6.17
CA ARG A 472 5.56 -32.93 6.26
C ARG A 472 6.04 -33.33 4.85
N ALA A 473 7.23 -33.90 4.77
CA ALA A 473 7.70 -34.41 3.49
C ALA A 473 6.82 -35.61 3.07
N ALA A 474 6.53 -35.70 1.76
CA ALA A 474 5.88 -36.91 1.22
C ALA A 474 6.76 -38.14 1.54
N GLY A 475 6.15 -39.21 2.02
CA GLY A 475 6.87 -40.46 2.28
C GLY A 475 7.56 -40.95 1.01
N LYS A 476 8.83 -41.38 1.15
CA LYS A 476 9.58 -42.00 0.05
C LYS A 476 9.01 -43.36 -0.31
#